data_6ac91849c23e0bcf846b380ce9bc78a1
#
_entry.id   6ac91849c23e0bcf846b380ce9bc78a1
#
_cell.length_a   1.000
_cell.length_b   1.000
_cell.length_c   1.000
_cell.angle_alpha   90.00
_cell.angle_beta   90.00
_cell.angle_gamma   90.00
#
_symmetry.space_group_name_H-M   'P 1'
#
loop_
_entity.id
_entity.type
_entity.pdbx_description
1 polymer ?
#
loop_
_entity_poly.entity_id
_entity_poly.type
_entity_poly.pdbx_seq_one_letter_code
_entity_poly.pdbx_strand_id
1 'polypeptide(L)'
;MRLAYIAAGAAGMYCGTCIHDNTLATALKRLAIDVALIPTYTPLRTDEEDVSLDRVFYGGINVFLQQKWSLFRHTPRTLDRLLDGPRLLNSLSRFSASTSAQDLGSLTVSVLKGEQGHQQKELSRLVSWLRDDFKPDIVQLTNAMFAGMGRQLKDQLGVPVLCGLQGEDIFLEQLIEPYRAQAQDTLRQRAPDIDAFIAPCTYYRDYMAEYMQVAHEKIHVVPLGLNLTGHGKAPSTTIDSAKTIGYLARICPEKGFHLLVDAFRLLKERTDLGPLRLEAAGYLGPRDKAYFQEQIQKIAEWGLSDSFTYHGEVNREEKIKFLSDLHVFSVPTTYAEPKGLSILESLANGTPVVQPDHGTFPEMLATTGGGLLFEPQSPEALAERIAQLLRDEPLRQQLGQTGKKAVHSDFHDDATAAKTLAIYKQHTGAS
;
A
#
# COMPACT_ATOMS: atom_id res chain seq x y z
N MET A 1 11.23 -7.29 23.73
CA MET A 1 9.82 -6.96 23.44
C MET A 1 9.33 -7.90 22.34
N ARG A 2 8.14 -8.46 22.52
CA ARG A 2 7.48 -9.37 21.57
C ARG A 2 6.32 -8.65 20.90
N LEU A 3 6.35 -8.53 19.60
CA LEU A 3 5.35 -7.84 18.78
C LEU A 3 4.52 -8.84 18.00
N ALA A 4 3.20 -8.83 18.19
CA ALA A 4 2.26 -9.48 17.27
C ALA A 4 1.83 -8.46 16.21
N TYR A 5 2.30 -8.61 14.97
CA TYR A 5 1.94 -7.74 13.85
C TYR A 5 0.91 -8.44 12.96
N ILE A 6 -0.34 -8.00 13.02
CA ILE A 6 -1.46 -8.61 12.29
C ILE A 6 -1.60 -7.92 10.94
N ALA A 7 -1.32 -8.66 9.86
CA ALA A 7 -1.35 -8.20 8.48
C ALA A 7 -2.53 -8.78 7.69
N ALA A 8 -3.03 -8.07 6.67
CA ALA A 8 -4.19 -8.51 5.90
C ALA A 8 -3.89 -9.66 4.94
N GLY A 9 -2.74 -9.63 4.28
CA GLY A 9 -2.43 -10.45 3.12
C GLY A 9 -2.85 -9.80 1.80
N ALA A 10 -2.36 -10.31 0.68
CA ALA A 10 -2.42 -9.62 -0.62
C ALA A 10 -3.22 -10.35 -1.71
N ALA A 11 -3.96 -11.43 -1.39
CA ALA A 11 -4.74 -12.18 -2.37
C ALA A 11 -3.97 -12.54 -3.68
N GLY A 12 -2.64 -12.73 -3.59
CA GLY A 12 -1.80 -13.15 -4.72
C GLY A 12 -1.25 -12.01 -5.60
N MET A 13 -1.46 -10.74 -5.25
CA MET A 13 -0.84 -9.59 -5.93
C MET A 13 0.23 -8.92 -5.07
N TYR A 14 1.18 -8.19 -5.67
CA TYR A 14 2.03 -7.27 -4.93
C TYR A 14 1.20 -6.10 -4.41
N CYS A 15 1.22 -5.91 -3.11
CA CYS A 15 0.44 -4.88 -2.43
C CYS A 15 1.37 -3.99 -1.60
N GLY A 16 1.32 -2.68 -1.80
CA GLY A 16 2.15 -1.73 -1.07
C GLY A 16 2.00 -1.81 0.46
N THR A 17 0.84 -2.21 0.97
CA THR A 17 0.63 -2.48 2.39
C THR A 17 1.42 -3.71 2.86
N CYS A 18 1.37 -4.83 2.11
CA CYS A 18 2.11 -6.04 2.45
C CYS A 18 3.64 -5.84 2.37
N ILE A 19 4.10 -5.09 1.38
CA ILE A 19 5.52 -4.72 1.26
C ILE A 19 5.93 -3.90 2.49
N HIS A 20 5.18 -2.85 2.83
CA HIS A 20 5.45 -2.03 4.01
C HIS A 20 5.48 -2.85 5.30
N ASP A 21 4.47 -3.71 5.54
CA ASP A 21 4.38 -4.51 6.76
C ASP A 21 5.57 -5.48 6.87
N ASN A 22 5.96 -6.12 5.77
CA ASN A 22 7.11 -7.04 5.72
C ASN A 22 8.44 -6.30 5.93
N THR A 23 8.62 -5.16 5.26
CA THR A 23 9.82 -4.32 5.40
C THR A 23 9.99 -3.83 6.84
N LEU A 24 8.91 -3.32 7.46
CA LEU A 24 8.92 -2.88 8.86
C LEU A 24 9.19 -4.03 9.83
N ALA A 25 8.53 -5.19 9.64
CA ALA A 25 8.75 -6.36 10.47
C ALA A 25 10.22 -6.86 10.39
N THR A 26 10.79 -6.87 9.18
CA THR A 26 12.21 -7.23 8.95
C THR A 26 13.14 -6.26 9.66
N ALA A 27 12.91 -4.97 9.55
CA ALA A 27 13.73 -3.94 10.20
C ALA A 27 13.62 -4.01 11.73
N LEU A 28 12.43 -4.24 12.28
CA LEU A 28 12.24 -4.43 13.73
C LEU A 28 12.97 -5.70 14.25
N LYS A 29 13.00 -6.79 13.47
CA LYS A 29 13.79 -7.98 13.82
C LYS A 29 15.28 -7.67 13.89
N ARG A 30 15.83 -6.82 13.00
CA ARG A 30 17.22 -6.33 13.09
C ARG A 30 17.51 -5.53 14.37
N LEU A 31 16.49 -4.85 14.92
CA LEU A 31 16.56 -4.17 16.23
C LEU A 31 16.30 -5.11 17.42
N ALA A 32 16.44 -6.43 17.22
CA ALA A 32 16.25 -7.47 18.24
C ALA A 32 14.82 -7.50 18.84
N ILE A 33 13.82 -7.07 18.11
CA ILE A 33 12.41 -7.27 18.48
C ILE A 33 11.95 -8.65 17.99
N ASP A 34 11.33 -9.43 18.86
CA ASP A 34 10.70 -10.70 18.52
C ASP A 34 9.36 -10.44 17.82
N VAL A 35 9.37 -10.40 16.48
CA VAL A 35 8.21 -10.05 15.65
C VAL A 35 7.58 -11.30 15.06
N ALA A 36 6.30 -11.53 15.37
CA ALA A 36 5.43 -12.43 14.62
C ALA A 36 4.59 -11.62 13.63
N LEU A 37 4.95 -11.63 12.35
CA LEU A 37 4.13 -11.06 11.28
C LEU A 37 3.08 -12.10 10.88
N ILE A 38 1.81 -11.80 11.16
CA ILE A 38 0.69 -12.76 11.17
C ILE A 38 -0.26 -12.44 10.01
N PRO A 39 -0.22 -13.20 8.90
CA PRO A 39 -1.21 -13.03 7.83
C PRO A 39 -2.60 -13.50 8.29
N THR A 40 -3.63 -12.72 7.92
CA THR A 40 -5.02 -13.03 8.29
C THR A 40 -5.80 -13.72 7.17
N TYR A 41 -6.07 -13.05 6.05
CA TYR A 41 -6.95 -13.60 5.00
C TYR A 41 -6.23 -14.49 3.99
N THR A 42 -5.03 -14.12 3.60
CA THR A 42 -4.19 -14.83 2.62
C THR A 42 -2.72 -14.67 3.01
N PRO A 43 -1.81 -15.55 2.54
CA PRO A 43 -0.38 -15.31 2.68
C PRO A 43 0.01 -13.92 2.15
N LEU A 44 1.06 -13.33 2.72
CA LEU A 44 1.65 -12.11 2.18
C LEU A 44 2.28 -12.39 0.81
N ARG A 45 2.29 -11.38 -0.04
CA ARG A 45 3.12 -11.36 -1.24
C ARG A 45 3.93 -10.07 -1.26
N THR A 46 5.22 -10.23 -1.16
CA THR A 46 6.22 -9.15 -1.17
C THR A 46 7.25 -9.43 -2.25
N ASP A 47 7.96 -8.41 -2.69
CA ASP A 47 9.12 -8.53 -3.58
C ASP A 47 10.45 -8.61 -2.80
N GLU A 48 10.35 -8.76 -1.47
CA GLU A 48 11.44 -8.99 -0.54
C GLU A 48 11.37 -10.42 0.04
N GLU A 49 12.32 -10.80 0.89
CA GLU A 49 12.23 -12.02 1.69
C GLU A 49 11.02 -11.93 2.62
N ASP A 50 10.11 -12.90 2.51
CA ASP A 50 8.90 -12.96 3.34
C ASP A 50 9.24 -13.45 4.74
N VAL A 51 9.02 -12.60 5.75
CA VAL A 51 9.27 -12.92 7.16
C VAL A 51 7.98 -13.23 7.94
N SER A 52 6.86 -13.38 7.24
CA SER A 52 5.57 -13.72 7.84
C SER A 52 5.52 -15.19 8.32
N LEU A 53 4.56 -15.48 9.19
CA LEU A 53 4.29 -16.84 9.62
C LEU A 53 3.63 -17.64 8.49
N ASP A 54 4.02 -18.91 8.34
CA ASP A 54 3.41 -19.86 7.38
C ASP A 54 1.95 -20.23 7.73
N ARG A 55 1.34 -19.55 8.69
CA ARG A 55 0.00 -19.82 9.19
C ARG A 55 -0.92 -18.63 9.00
N VAL A 56 -2.07 -18.86 8.34
CA VAL A 56 -3.15 -17.89 8.16
C VAL A 56 -4.24 -18.13 9.19
N PHE A 57 -4.70 -17.10 9.91
CA PHE A 57 -5.70 -17.23 10.98
C PHE A 57 -7.15 -17.00 10.52
N TYR A 58 -7.37 -16.08 9.62
CA TYR A 58 -8.68 -15.78 9.04
C TYR A 58 -8.75 -16.34 7.62
N GLY A 59 -8.59 -17.64 7.44
CA GLY A 59 -8.59 -18.24 6.11
C GLY A 59 -9.73 -17.66 5.26
N GLY A 60 -9.40 -17.04 4.12
CA GLY A 60 -10.36 -16.26 3.32
C GLY A 60 -11.62 -17.05 2.93
N ILE A 61 -11.51 -18.38 2.81
CA ILE A 61 -12.63 -19.29 2.56
C ILE A 61 -13.54 -19.38 3.79
N ASN A 62 -12.97 -19.62 4.97
CA ASN A 62 -13.74 -19.70 6.20
C ASN A 62 -14.47 -18.39 6.49
N VAL A 63 -13.81 -17.26 6.30
CA VAL A 63 -14.40 -15.92 6.45
C VAL A 63 -15.60 -15.73 5.51
N PHE A 64 -15.46 -16.12 4.25
CA PHE A 64 -16.54 -16.02 3.27
C PHE A 64 -17.71 -16.98 3.60
N LEU A 65 -17.43 -18.22 3.99
CA LEU A 65 -18.45 -19.20 4.36
C LEU A 65 -19.21 -18.78 5.63
N GLN A 66 -18.51 -18.26 6.65
CA GLN A 66 -19.13 -17.73 7.87
C GLN A 66 -20.01 -16.51 7.59
N GLN A 67 -19.67 -15.70 6.59
CA GLN A 67 -20.50 -14.58 6.15
C GLN A 67 -21.79 -15.07 5.49
N LYS A 68 -21.73 -16.08 4.61
CA LYS A 68 -22.88 -16.57 3.82
C LYS A 68 -23.77 -17.51 4.60
N TRP A 69 -23.23 -18.40 5.43
CA TRP A 69 -23.97 -19.47 6.10
C TRP A 69 -23.67 -19.56 7.58
N SER A 70 -24.71 -19.41 8.41
CA SER A 70 -24.59 -19.48 9.88
C SER A 70 -24.02 -20.81 10.40
N LEU A 71 -24.20 -21.92 9.67
CA LEU A 71 -23.65 -23.23 10.02
C LEU A 71 -22.12 -23.20 10.19
N PHE A 72 -21.40 -22.46 9.33
CA PHE A 72 -19.93 -22.38 9.39
C PHE A 72 -19.41 -21.52 10.56
N ARG A 73 -20.27 -20.75 11.22
CA ARG A 73 -19.90 -20.00 12.44
C ARG A 73 -19.70 -20.92 13.65
N HIS A 74 -20.21 -22.17 13.57
CA HIS A 74 -20.20 -23.14 14.67
C HIS A 74 -19.48 -24.46 14.32
N THR A 75 -18.81 -24.55 13.17
CA THR A 75 -18.07 -25.76 12.76
C THR A 75 -16.89 -26.07 13.68
N PRO A 76 -16.58 -27.39 13.91
CA PRO A 76 -15.43 -27.81 14.71
C PRO A 76 -14.10 -27.43 14.04
N ARG A 77 -13.06 -27.19 14.85
CA ARG A 77 -11.70 -26.80 14.41
C ARG A 77 -11.06 -27.76 13.40
N THR A 78 -11.41 -29.03 13.42
CA THR A 78 -10.88 -30.06 12.49
C THR A 78 -11.35 -29.85 11.06
N LEU A 79 -12.59 -29.38 10.86
CA LEU A 79 -13.15 -29.09 9.53
C LEU A 79 -12.52 -27.81 8.94
N ASP A 80 -12.28 -26.82 9.78
CA ASP A 80 -11.67 -25.56 9.36
C ASP A 80 -10.25 -25.76 8.82
N ARG A 81 -9.45 -26.63 9.44
CA ARG A 81 -8.08 -26.96 8.98
C ARG A 81 -8.04 -27.53 7.55
N LEU A 82 -9.08 -28.24 7.13
CA LEU A 82 -9.19 -28.75 5.76
C LEU A 82 -9.48 -27.62 4.75
N LEU A 83 -10.22 -26.59 5.19
CA LEU A 83 -10.60 -25.42 4.38
C LEU A 83 -9.49 -24.34 4.33
N ASP A 84 -8.61 -24.31 5.33
CA ASP A 84 -7.48 -23.37 5.42
C ASP A 84 -6.21 -23.86 4.69
N GLY A 85 -6.27 -25.00 4.01
CA GLY A 85 -5.12 -25.57 3.28
C GLY A 85 -4.59 -24.62 2.17
N PRO A 86 -3.26 -24.35 2.10
CA PRO A 86 -2.68 -23.41 1.12
C PRO A 86 -3.02 -23.73 -0.34
N ARG A 87 -3.16 -25.02 -0.66
CA ARG A 87 -3.54 -25.48 -2.02
C ARG A 87 -4.98 -25.12 -2.39
N LEU A 88 -5.89 -25.14 -1.41
CA LEU A 88 -7.29 -24.76 -1.60
C LEU A 88 -7.44 -23.24 -1.70
N LEU A 89 -6.71 -22.49 -0.86
CA LEU A 89 -6.65 -21.01 -0.90
C LEU A 89 -6.15 -20.49 -2.25
N ASN A 90 -5.13 -21.11 -2.83
CA ASN A 90 -4.60 -20.73 -4.15
C ASN A 90 -5.57 -21.03 -5.31
N SER A 91 -6.39 -22.09 -5.22
CA SER A 91 -7.38 -22.41 -6.25
C SER A 91 -8.61 -21.48 -6.19
N LEU A 92 -8.91 -20.95 -5.02
CA LEU A 92 -10.08 -20.11 -4.75
C LEU A 92 -9.81 -18.60 -4.85
N SER A 93 -8.56 -18.17 -5.01
CA SER A 93 -8.24 -16.78 -5.42
C SER A 93 -8.95 -16.40 -6.73
N ARG A 94 -9.30 -17.37 -7.57
CA ARG A 94 -10.16 -17.19 -8.74
C ARG A 94 -11.64 -16.90 -8.38
N PHE A 95 -12.11 -17.32 -7.21
CA PHE A 95 -13.48 -17.06 -6.74
C PHE A 95 -13.63 -15.68 -6.09
N SER A 96 -12.56 -15.05 -5.61
CA SER A 96 -12.61 -13.67 -5.08
C SER A 96 -13.00 -12.66 -6.18
N ALA A 97 -12.77 -12.99 -7.45
CA ALA A 97 -13.20 -12.18 -8.59
C ALA A 97 -14.72 -12.14 -8.79
N SER A 98 -15.50 -13.00 -8.11
CA SER A 98 -16.96 -13.09 -8.22
C SER A 98 -17.71 -12.53 -7.00
N THR A 99 -17.01 -11.95 -6.03
CA THR A 99 -17.66 -11.36 -4.84
C THR A 99 -18.45 -10.12 -5.24
N SER A 100 -19.77 -10.11 -4.97
CA SER A 100 -20.60 -8.95 -5.27
C SER A 100 -20.22 -7.74 -4.38
N ALA A 101 -20.52 -6.52 -4.85
CA ALA A 101 -20.31 -5.31 -4.05
C ALA A 101 -21.08 -5.35 -2.72
N GLN A 102 -22.27 -5.99 -2.71
CA GLN A 102 -23.08 -6.19 -1.52
C GLN A 102 -22.41 -7.16 -0.53
N ASP A 103 -21.87 -8.29 -1.01
CA ASP A 103 -21.16 -9.26 -0.16
C ASP A 103 -19.91 -8.65 0.44
N LEU A 104 -19.17 -7.85 -0.34
CA LEU A 104 -17.98 -7.16 0.11
C LEU A 104 -18.29 -6.12 1.19
N GLY A 105 -19.35 -5.32 1.00
CA GLY A 105 -19.80 -4.33 1.97
C GLY A 105 -20.25 -4.99 3.29
N SER A 106 -21.08 -6.02 3.22
CA SER A 106 -21.57 -6.73 4.41
C SER A 106 -20.44 -7.42 5.18
N LEU A 107 -19.44 -7.98 4.48
CA LEU A 107 -18.26 -8.58 5.08
C LEU A 107 -17.41 -7.53 5.80
N THR A 108 -17.19 -6.37 5.16
CA THR A 108 -16.41 -5.27 5.74
C THR A 108 -17.02 -4.79 7.06
N VAL A 109 -18.33 -4.53 7.07
CA VAL A 109 -19.05 -4.15 8.30
C VAL A 109 -18.95 -5.25 9.37
N SER A 110 -19.05 -6.52 8.98
CA SER A 110 -18.94 -7.65 9.90
C SER A 110 -17.53 -7.75 10.55
N VAL A 111 -16.47 -7.53 9.77
CA VAL A 111 -15.09 -7.52 10.26
C VAL A 111 -14.87 -6.36 11.24
N LEU A 112 -15.35 -5.16 10.89
CA LEU A 112 -15.27 -3.97 11.77
C LEU A 112 -16.04 -4.15 13.08
N LYS A 113 -17.09 -4.97 13.12
CA LYS A 113 -17.81 -5.31 14.37
C LYS A 113 -17.00 -6.18 15.34
N GLY A 114 -15.91 -6.81 14.88
CA GLY A 114 -15.02 -7.61 15.71
C GLY A 114 -15.73 -8.79 16.37
N GLU A 115 -15.75 -8.82 17.71
CA GLU A 115 -16.39 -9.86 18.52
C GLU A 115 -17.91 -9.97 18.33
N GLN A 116 -18.54 -8.95 17.76
CA GLN A 116 -19.97 -8.93 17.40
C GLN A 116 -20.20 -9.27 15.92
N GLY A 117 -19.14 -9.49 15.16
CA GLY A 117 -19.20 -9.87 13.75
C GLY A 117 -19.32 -11.37 13.53
N HIS A 118 -19.57 -11.77 12.29
CA HIS A 118 -19.70 -13.17 11.93
C HIS A 118 -18.37 -13.95 12.00
N GLN A 119 -17.23 -13.23 12.07
CA GLN A 119 -15.88 -13.78 12.16
C GLN A 119 -15.38 -13.91 13.60
N GLN A 120 -16.25 -13.77 14.59
CA GLN A 120 -15.93 -13.90 16.03
C GLN A 120 -15.13 -15.17 16.35
N LYS A 121 -15.45 -16.29 15.72
CA LYS A 121 -14.75 -17.56 15.90
C LYS A 121 -13.26 -17.47 15.52
N GLU A 122 -12.96 -16.86 14.39
CA GLU A 122 -11.58 -16.69 13.92
C GLU A 122 -10.82 -15.69 14.80
N LEU A 123 -11.47 -14.60 15.20
CA LEU A 123 -10.91 -13.65 16.15
C LEU A 123 -10.56 -14.32 17.48
N SER A 124 -11.49 -15.10 18.05
CA SER A 124 -11.24 -15.83 19.30
C SER A 124 -10.11 -16.84 19.19
N ARG A 125 -9.95 -17.49 18.02
CA ARG A 125 -8.86 -18.41 17.73
C ARG A 125 -7.49 -17.70 17.67
N LEU A 126 -7.42 -16.56 17.02
CA LEU A 126 -6.21 -15.73 16.96
C LEU A 126 -5.83 -15.24 18.37
N VAL A 127 -6.79 -14.69 19.10
CA VAL A 127 -6.55 -14.15 20.45
C VAL A 127 -6.13 -15.26 21.44
N SER A 128 -6.74 -16.46 21.36
CA SER A 128 -6.34 -17.61 22.19
C SER A 128 -4.89 -18.03 21.90
N TRP A 129 -4.50 -18.10 20.62
CA TRP A 129 -3.12 -18.42 20.26
C TRP A 129 -2.14 -17.33 20.75
N LEU A 130 -2.49 -16.06 20.60
CA LEU A 130 -1.67 -14.95 21.12
C LEU A 130 -1.49 -15.02 22.62
N ARG A 131 -2.56 -15.31 23.38
CA ARG A 131 -2.53 -15.42 24.83
C ARG A 131 -1.75 -16.62 25.33
N ASP A 132 -1.98 -17.79 24.74
CA ASP A 132 -1.52 -19.07 25.28
C ASP A 132 -0.09 -19.41 24.78
N ASP A 133 0.19 -19.14 23.50
CA ASP A 133 1.44 -19.54 22.84
C ASP A 133 2.42 -18.36 22.63
N PHE A 134 2.02 -17.29 21.91
CA PHE A 134 2.95 -16.23 21.54
C PHE A 134 3.23 -15.25 22.67
N LYS A 135 2.23 -14.84 23.43
CA LYS A 135 2.31 -13.90 24.59
C LYS A 135 3.01 -12.59 24.22
N PRO A 136 2.41 -11.76 23.36
CA PRO A 136 3.00 -10.49 22.94
C PRO A 136 3.02 -9.46 24.08
N ASP A 137 3.97 -8.53 24.03
CA ASP A 137 3.99 -7.33 24.86
C ASP A 137 3.18 -6.19 24.23
N ILE A 138 2.93 -6.26 22.92
CA ILE A 138 2.21 -5.27 22.12
C ILE A 138 1.64 -5.92 20.86
N VAL A 139 0.49 -5.40 20.40
CA VAL A 139 -0.14 -5.79 19.14
C VAL A 139 -0.16 -4.61 18.18
N GLN A 140 0.27 -4.81 16.92
CA GLN A 140 0.12 -3.87 15.81
C GLN A 140 -0.88 -4.44 14.80
N LEU A 141 -1.92 -3.69 14.47
CA LEU A 141 -2.83 -3.96 13.37
C LEU A 141 -2.32 -3.24 12.11
N THR A 142 -2.39 -3.88 10.95
CA THR A 142 -1.90 -3.31 9.69
C THR A 142 -2.65 -2.04 9.28
N ASN A 143 -3.98 -2.03 9.44
CA ASN A 143 -4.82 -0.88 9.09
C ASN A 143 -6.13 -0.85 9.91
N ALA A 144 -6.86 0.27 9.83
CA ALA A 144 -8.05 0.52 10.64
C ALA A 144 -9.26 -0.38 10.30
N MET A 145 -9.24 -1.13 9.19
CA MET A 145 -10.27 -2.13 8.92
C MET A 145 -10.27 -3.26 9.96
N PHE A 146 -9.14 -3.46 10.67
CA PHE A 146 -9.02 -4.41 11.78
C PHE A 146 -9.33 -3.80 13.16
N ALA A 147 -9.75 -2.54 13.24
CA ALA A 147 -10.03 -1.87 14.53
C ALA A 147 -11.06 -2.63 15.39
N GLY A 148 -11.98 -3.39 14.75
CA GLY A 148 -12.91 -4.27 15.45
C GLY A 148 -12.27 -5.35 16.32
N MET A 149 -11.00 -5.70 16.08
CA MET A 149 -10.26 -6.67 16.92
C MET A 149 -9.78 -6.05 18.24
N GLY A 150 -9.65 -4.69 18.30
CA GLY A 150 -8.96 -3.98 19.36
C GLY A 150 -9.48 -4.32 20.75
N ARG A 151 -10.79 -4.28 20.97
CA ARG A 151 -11.40 -4.55 22.28
C ARG A 151 -11.07 -5.94 22.78
N GLN A 152 -11.33 -6.97 21.99
CA GLN A 152 -11.09 -8.36 22.42
C GLN A 152 -9.59 -8.64 22.65
N LEU A 153 -8.70 -8.05 21.83
CA LEU A 153 -7.25 -8.15 22.03
C LEU A 153 -6.85 -7.53 23.37
N LYS A 154 -7.29 -6.31 23.67
CA LYS A 154 -6.98 -5.64 24.95
C LYS A 154 -7.53 -6.39 26.16
N ASP A 155 -8.80 -6.78 26.12
CA ASP A 155 -9.47 -7.44 27.25
C ASP A 155 -8.84 -8.79 27.60
N GLN A 156 -8.38 -9.55 26.60
CA GLN A 156 -7.87 -10.91 26.81
C GLN A 156 -6.35 -11.01 26.94
N LEU A 157 -5.60 -10.05 26.37
CA LEU A 157 -4.13 -10.05 26.43
C LEU A 157 -3.59 -9.07 27.48
N GLY A 158 -4.32 -7.99 27.79
CA GLY A 158 -3.88 -6.96 28.71
C GLY A 158 -2.69 -6.14 28.20
N VAL A 159 -2.53 -6.03 26.86
CA VAL A 159 -1.41 -5.34 26.21
C VAL A 159 -1.91 -4.19 25.32
N PRO A 160 -1.08 -3.18 25.03
CA PRO A 160 -1.43 -2.12 24.10
C PRO A 160 -1.71 -2.66 22.70
N VAL A 161 -2.71 -2.08 22.03
CA VAL A 161 -3.07 -2.37 20.64
C VAL A 161 -2.93 -1.09 19.81
N LEU A 162 -1.97 -1.07 18.90
CA LEU A 162 -1.75 0.00 17.96
C LEU A 162 -2.25 -0.38 16.57
N CYS A 163 -2.51 0.63 15.73
CA CYS A 163 -3.06 0.40 14.38
C CYS A 163 -2.38 1.32 13.35
N GLY A 164 -1.89 0.75 12.26
CA GLY A 164 -1.44 1.51 11.09
C GLY A 164 -2.62 2.15 10.37
N LEU A 165 -2.35 3.24 9.62
CA LEU A 165 -3.28 3.88 8.71
C LEU A 165 -2.65 3.84 7.31
N GLN A 166 -3.30 3.18 6.34
CA GLN A 166 -2.65 2.81 5.08
C GLN A 166 -3.48 3.07 3.82
N GLY A 167 -4.50 3.94 3.88
CA GLY A 167 -5.36 4.27 2.73
C GLY A 167 -6.65 3.45 2.67
N GLU A 168 -7.11 2.94 3.79
CA GLU A 168 -8.34 2.17 3.92
C GLU A 168 -9.62 2.96 3.64
N ASP A 169 -9.60 4.27 3.86
CA ASP A 169 -10.69 5.19 3.51
C ASP A 169 -11.06 5.09 2.03
N ILE A 170 -10.06 4.98 1.14
CA ILE A 170 -10.27 4.84 -0.31
C ILE A 170 -11.17 3.65 -0.63
N PHE A 171 -10.94 2.53 0.05
CA PHE A 171 -11.77 1.34 -0.09
C PHE A 171 -13.15 1.51 0.57
N LEU A 172 -13.20 2.10 1.78
CA LEU A 172 -14.45 2.29 2.52
C LEU A 172 -15.42 3.22 1.78
N GLU A 173 -14.90 4.28 1.15
CA GLU A 173 -15.71 5.23 0.36
C GLU A 173 -16.25 4.63 -0.94
N GLN A 174 -15.64 3.57 -1.46
CA GLN A 174 -16.13 2.83 -2.65
C GLN A 174 -17.22 1.79 -2.33
N LEU A 175 -17.52 1.55 -1.05
CA LEU A 175 -18.59 0.63 -0.67
C LEU A 175 -19.95 1.21 -1.07
N ILE A 176 -20.84 0.31 -1.52
CA ILE A 176 -22.24 0.69 -1.83
C ILE A 176 -23.03 0.94 -0.54
N GLU A 177 -24.02 1.85 -0.62
CA GLU A 177 -24.96 2.03 0.49
C GLU A 177 -25.87 0.79 0.69
N PRO A 178 -26.24 0.45 1.95
CA PRO A 178 -25.97 1.21 3.18
C PRO A 178 -24.63 0.84 3.85
N TYR A 179 -23.78 0.01 3.24
CA TYR A 179 -22.59 -0.55 3.87
C TYR A 179 -21.50 0.49 4.07
N ARG A 180 -21.39 1.50 3.19
CA ARG A 180 -20.45 2.60 3.34
C ARG A 180 -20.69 3.33 4.67
N ALA A 181 -21.92 3.82 4.87
CA ALA A 181 -22.28 4.52 6.10
C ALA A 181 -22.11 3.62 7.34
N GLN A 182 -22.53 2.36 7.27
CA GLN A 182 -22.40 1.41 8.38
C GLN A 182 -20.92 1.12 8.71
N ALA A 183 -20.05 0.98 7.71
CA ALA A 183 -18.63 0.74 7.91
C ALA A 183 -17.96 1.95 8.58
N GLN A 184 -18.26 3.14 8.10
CA GLN A 184 -17.73 4.38 8.66
C GLN A 184 -18.19 4.57 10.12
N ASP A 185 -19.47 4.39 10.41
CA ASP A 185 -20.02 4.51 11.78
C ASP A 185 -19.41 3.43 12.71
N THR A 186 -19.28 2.20 12.22
CA THR A 186 -18.68 1.12 13.00
C THR A 186 -17.19 1.40 13.28
N LEU A 187 -16.45 1.92 12.29
CA LEU A 187 -15.04 2.31 12.49
C LEU A 187 -14.92 3.39 13.57
N ARG A 188 -15.76 4.43 13.54
CA ARG A 188 -15.79 5.48 14.58
C ARG A 188 -16.09 4.92 15.97
N GLN A 189 -16.99 3.96 16.06
CA GLN A 189 -17.31 3.29 17.34
C GLN A 189 -16.15 2.41 17.86
N ARG A 190 -15.31 1.86 16.97
CA ARG A 190 -14.20 0.97 17.31
C ARG A 190 -12.85 1.69 17.48
N ALA A 191 -12.66 2.85 16.87
CA ALA A 191 -11.44 3.62 16.99
C ALA A 191 -11.03 3.96 18.44
N PRO A 192 -11.95 4.18 19.41
CA PRO A 192 -11.59 4.32 20.83
C PRO A 192 -10.94 3.08 21.45
N ASP A 193 -11.21 1.87 20.94
CA ASP A 193 -10.65 0.62 21.46
C ASP A 193 -9.15 0.45 21.12
N ILE A 194 -8.61 1.25 20.19
CA ILE A 194 -7.19 1.29 19.82
C ILE A 194 -6.45 2.30 20.69
N ASP A 195 -5.24 1.99 21.15
CA ASP A 195 -4.47 2.86 22.03
C ASP A 195 -3.80 4.02 21.26
N ALA A 196 -3.23 3.73 20.10
CA ALA A 196 -2.70 4.75 19.20
C ALA A 196 -2.74 4.29 17.72
N PHE A 197 -2.71 5.27 16.82
CA PHE A 197 -2.59 5.03 15.39
C PHE A 197 -1.24 5.51 14.86
N ILE A 198 -0.81 4.96 13.72
CA ILE A 198 0.42 5.37 13.04
C ILE A 198 0.07 5.70 11.59
N ALA A 199 0.18 6.97 11.21
CA ALA A 199 -0.04 7.46 9.85
C ALA A 199 1.29 7.67 9.11
N PRO A 200 1.36 7.50 7.79
CA PRO A 200 2.58 7.66 7.00
C PRO A 200 2.98 9.13 6.77
N CYS A 201 2.07 10.08 6.96
CA CYS A 201 2.31 11.51 6.74
C CYS A 201 1.32 12.36 7.54
N THR A 202 1.62 13.65 7.65
CA THR A 202 0.79 14.63 8.38
C THR A 202 -0.57 14.80 7.72
N TYR A 203 -0.61 14.90 6.38
CA TYR A 203 -1.85 14.95 5.64
C TYR A 203 -2.81 13.82 6.03
N TYR A 204 -2.32 12.57 6.05
CA TYR A 204 -3.17 11.41 6.31
C TYR A 204 -3.55 11.28 7.78
N ARG A 205 -2.68 11.74 8.71
CA ARG A 205 -3.05 11.89 10.13
C ARG A 205 -4.27 12.79 10.29
N ASP A 206 -4.22 13.98 9.69
CA ASP A 206 -5.26 15.01 9.87
C ASP A 206 -6.57 14.55 9.23
N TYR A 207 -6.49 13.99 8.03
CA TYR A 207 -7.64 13.42 7.34
C TYR A 207 -8.30 12.28 8.14
N MET A 208 -7.51 11.32 8.64
CA MET A 208 -8.06 10.18 9.38
C MET A 208 -8.51 10.53 10.79
N ALA A 209 -7.95 11.57 11.41
CA ALA A 209 -8.46 12.07 12.68
C ALA A 209 -9.92 12.55 12.56
N GLU A 210 -10.24 13.30 11.51
CA GLU A 210 -11.61 13.72 11.20
C GLU A 210 -12.49 12.53 10.77
N TYR A 211 -11.99 11.67 9.90
CA TYR A 211 -12.72 10.53 9.37
C TYR A 211 -13.17 9.56 10.46
N MET A 212 -12.26 9.23 11.39
CA MET A 212 -12.51 8.33 12.52
C MET A 212 -13.07 9.03 13.77
N GLN A 213 -13.10 10.37 13.79
CA GLN A 213 -13.48 11.19 14.95
C GLN A 213 -12.61 10.89 16.19
N VAL A 214 -11.29 10.83 16.00
CA VAL A 214 -10.31 10.66 17.08
C VAL A 214 -9.43 11.89 17.23
N ALA A 215 -8.89 12.12 18.41
CA ALA A 215 -7.98 13.22 18.67
C ALA A 215 -6.67 13.07 17.87
N HIS A 216 -6.11 14.17 17.36
CA HIS A 216 -4.87 14.19 16.57
C HIS A 216 -3.69 13.56 17.34
N GLU A 217 -3.63 13.80 18.67
CA GLU A 217 -2.59 13.28 19.55
C GLU A 217 -2.58 11.75 19.65
N LYS A 218 -3.68 11.11 19.28
CA LYS A 218 -3.80 9.65 19.21
C LYS A 218 -3.15 9.06 17.95
N ILE A 219 -2.77 9.92 16.98
CA ILE A 219 -2.21 9.48 15.70
C ILE A 219 -0.77 9.99 15.57
N HIS A 220 0.20 9.10 15.69
CA HIS A 220 1.60 9.38 15.45
C HIS A 220 1.91 9.40 13.95
N VAL A 221 2.84 10.26 13.52
CA VAL A 221 3.32 10.29 12.14
C VAL A 221 4.66 9.59 12.05
N VAL A 222 4.71 8.52 11.27
CA VAL A 222 5.94 7.79 10.96
C VAL A 222 6.02 7.62 9.43
N PRO A 223 6.93 8.33 8.76
CA PRO A 223 7.11 8.19 7.32
C PRO A 223 7.44 6.76 6.91
N LEU A 224 7.02 6.39 5.71
CA LEU A 224 7.34 5.07 5.13
C LEU A 224 8.85 4.89 4.99
N GLY A 225 9.32 3.69 5.25
CA GLY A 225 10.70 3.29 5.00
C GLY A 225 10.79 2.27 3.86
N LEU A 226 11.82 2.43 3.05
CA LEU A 226 12.18 1.50 1.99
C LEU A 226 13.33 0.60 2.45
N ASN A 227 13.28 -0.65 2.08
CA ASN A 227 14.49 -1.46 2.01
C ASN A 227 15.33 -0.98 0.82
N LEU A 228 16.41 -0.29 1.08
CA LEU A 228 17.25 0.33 0.06
C LEU A 228 18.24 -0.64 -0.63
N THR A 229 18.23 -1.93 -0.28
CA THR A 229 19.12 -2.92 -0.88
C THR A 229 18.93 -2.97 -2.40
N GLY A 230 19.97 -2.66 -3.14
CA GLY A 230 19.97 -2.64 -4.60
C GLY A 230 19.58 -1.31 -5.24
N HIS A 231 18.86 -0.43 -4.52
CA HIS A 231 18.53 0.90 -5.00
C HIS A 231 19.74 1.82 -5.11
N GLY A 232 19.67 2.80 -6.00
CA GLY A 232 20.67 3.85 -6.14
C GLY A 232 21.96 3.45 -6.86
N LYS A 233 22.02 2.29 -7.49
CA LYS A 233 23.11 1.92 -8.41
C LYS A 233 23.07 2.83 -9.64
N ALA A 234 24.22 3.03 -10.27
CA ALA A 234 24.27 3.78 -11.52
C ALA A 234 23.37 3.14 -12.58
N PRO A 235 22.66 3.93 -13.41
CA PRO A 235 21.86 3.39 -14.49
C PRO A 235 22.72 2.52 -15.41
N SER A 236 22.08 1.51 -16.00
CA SER A 236 22.72 0.70 -17.04
C SER A 236 23.04 1.62 -18.23
N THR A 237 24.32 1.70 -18.59
CA THR A 237 24.85 2.65 -19.58
C THR A 237 24.51 2.31 -21.03
N THR A 238 23.31 2.00 -21.35
CA THR A 238 22.82 2.06 -22.72
C THR A 238 22.18 3.43 -22.90
N ILE A 239 22.96 4.37 -23.45
CA ILE A 239 22.45 5.67 -23.92
C ILE A 239 21.51 5.39 -25.09
N ASP A 240 20.28 5.00 -24.80
CA ASP A 240 19.21 5.12 -25.79
C ASP A 240 18.97 6.62 -26.00
N SER A 241 18.91 7.06 -27.24
CA SER A 241 18.71 8.48 -27.58
C SER A 241 17.32 9.01 -27.18
N ALA A 242 16.41 8.11 -26.77
CA ALA A 242 15.06 8.47 -26.38
C ALA A 242 14.95 8.74 -24.88
N LYS A 243 14.30 9.86 -24.50
CA LYS A 243 13.99 10.16 -23.11
C LYS A 243 12.77 9.36 -22.65
N THR A 244 12.89 8.67 -21.52
CA THR A 244 11.90 7.71 -21.01
C THR A 244 11.12 8.27 -19.85
N ILE A 245 9.80 8.25 -19.96
CA ILE A 245 8.84 8.60 -18.89
C ILE A 245 8.30 7.29 -18.32
N GLY A 246 8.33 7.12 -17.00
CA GLY A 246 7.93 5.90 -16.34
C GLY A 246 6.67 5.99 -15.50
N TYR A 247 5.96 4.86 -15.42
CA TYR A 247 4.83 4.64 -14.53
C TYR A 247 4.99 3.28 -13.84
N LEU A 248 4.83 3.23 -12.52
CA LEU A 248 4.87 2.00 -11.73
C LEU A 248 3.79 2.00 -10.67
N ALA A 249 2.67 1.37 -10.95
CA ALA A 249 1.56 1.15 -10.02
C ALA A 249 0.63 0.06 -10.57
N ARG A 250 -0.36 -0.36 -9.77
CA ARG A 250 -1.49 -1.11 -10.30
C ARG A 250 -2.14 -0.32 -11.45
N ILE A 251 -2.39 -0.99 -12.57
CA ILE A 251 -3.09 -0.38 -13.70
C ILE A 251 -4.59 -0.33 -13.39
N CYS A 252 -5.06 0.84 -12.99
CA CYS A 252 -6.48 1.09 -12.68
C CYS A 252 -6.79 2.59 -12.79
N PRO A 253 -8.07 2.99 -12.93
CA PRO A 253 -8.46 4.39 -13.08
C PRO A 253 -7.94 5.29 -11.97
N GLU A 254 -7.98 4.81 -10.73
CA GLU A 254 -7.59 5.58 -9.54
C GLU A 254 -6.09 5.95 -9.53
N LYS A 255 -5.23 5.13 -10.16
CA LYS A 255 -3.80 5.41 -10.28
C LYS A 255 -3.44 6.31 -11.47
N GLY A 256 -4.45 6.75 -12.24
CA GLY A 256 -4.33 7.83 -13.22
C GLY A 256 -3.52 7.51 -14.47
N PHE A 257 -3.37 6.22 -14.84
CA PHE A 257 -2.61 5.85 -16.04
C PHE A 257 -3.12 6.57 -17.29
N HIS A 258 -4.45 6.77 -17.43
CA HIS A 258 -5.06 7.54 -18.53
C HIS A 258 -4.57 8.99 -18.59
N LEU A 259 -4.38 9.67 -17.45
CA LEU A 259 -3.85 11.05 -17.42
C LEU A 259 -2.42 11.10 -17.95
N LEU A 260 -1.60 10.10 -17.64
CA LEU A 260 -0.24 10.03 -18.15
C LEU A 260 -0.22 9.71 -19.64
N VAL A 261 -1.11 8.85 -20.13
CA VAL A 261 -1.28 8.53 -21.55
C VAL A 261 -1.69 9.79 -22.34
N ASP A 262 -2.67 10.54 -21.85
CA ASP A 262 -3.12 11.79 -22.47
C ASP A 262 -1.99 12.86 -22.44
N ALA A 263 -1.27 12.99 -21.31
CA ALA A 263 -0.10 13.88 -21.21
C ALA A 263 1.03 13.46 -22.18
N PHE A 264 1.25 12.16 -22.34
CA PHE A 264 2.27 11.64 -23.28
C PHE A 264 1.95 12.01 -24.73
N ARG A 265 0.68 11.97 -25.15
CA ARG A 265 0.26 12.45 -26.47
C ARG A 265 0.67 13.93 -26.66
N LEU A 266 0.35 14.78 -25.67
CA LEU A 266 0.71 16.21 -25.73
C LEU A 266 2.24 16.44 -25.78
N LEU A 267 3.01 15.60 -25.10
CA LEU A 267 4.48 15.65 -25.14
C LEU A 267 5.04 15.23 -26.52
N LYS A 268 4.42 14.26 -27.19
CA LYS A 268 4.84 13.81 -28.55
C LYS A 268 4.58 14.86 -29.63
N GLU A 269 3.67 15.80 -29.41
CA GLU A 269 3.43 16.94 -30.31
C GLU A 269 4.54 18.01 -30.22
N ARG A 270 5.41 17.95 -29.20
CA ARG A 270 6.50 18.92 -28.97
C ARG A 270 7.78 18.50 -29.68
N THR A 271 8.19 19.27 -30.67
CA THR A 271 9.37 18.97 -31.50
C THR A 271 10.71 19.20 -30.80
N ASP A 272 10.72 19.99 -29.74
CA ASP A 272 11.90 20.40 -28.96
C ASP A 272 12.38 19.37 -27.92
N LEU A 273 11.60 18.30 -27.67
CA LEU A 273 11.94 17.28 -26.68
C LEU A 273 12.76 16.10 -27.22
N GLY A 274 12.82 15.93 -28.56
CA GLY A 274 13.45 14.77 -29.19
C GLY A 274 12.62 13.49 -29.05
N PRO A 275 13.21 12.31 -29.29
CA PRO A 275 12.50 11.04 -29.15
C PRO A 275 12.07 10.80 -27.70
N LEU A 276 10.80 10.38 -27.53
CA LEU A 276 10.21 10.07 -26.22
C LEU A 276 9.65 8.65 -26.19
N ARG A 277 9.77 7.98 -25.05
CA ARG A 277 9.13 6.70 -24.72
C ARG A 277 8.31 6.81 -23.44
N LEU A 278 7.18 6.13 -23.40
CA LEU A 278 6.39 5.89 -22.19
C LEU A 278 6.52 4.41 -21.81
N GLU A 279 7.00 4.16 -20.63
CA GLU A 279 7.14 2.81 -20.10
C GLU A 279 6.29 2.63 -18.85
N ALA A 280 5.49 1.58 -18.79
CA ALA A 280 4.62 1.28 -17.68
C ALA A 280 4.89 -0.12 -17.13
N ALA A 281 4.89 -0.25 -15.80
CA ALA A 281 4.96 -1.53 -15.11
C ALA A 281 3.94 -1.59 -13.97
N GLY A 282 3.54 -2.81 -13.58
CA GLY A 282 2.68 -3.06 -12.45
C GLY A 282 1.55 -4.04 -12.74
N TYR A 283 0.84 -4.42 -11.71
CA TYR A 283 -0.23 -5.42 -11.78
C TYR A 283 -1.46 -4.91 -12.55
N LEU A 284 -1.94 -5.72 -13.48
CA LEU A 284 -3.21 -5.51 -14.19
C LEU A 284 -4.25 -6.52 -13.71
N GLY A 285 -5.18 -6.06 -12.88
CA GLY A 285 -6.28 -6.89 -12.37
C GLY A 285 -7.30 -7.27 -13.44
N PRO A 286 -8.01 -8.41 -13.28
CA PRO A 286 -9.06 -8.81 -14.22
C PRO A 286 -10.15 -7.74 -14.45
N ARG A 287 -10.48 -6.96 -13.42
CA ARG A 287 -11.49 -5.89 -13.47
C ARG A 287 -11.02 -4.69 -14.28
N ASP A 288 -9.71 -4.44 -14.32
CA ASP A 288 -9.13 -3.25 -14.93
C ASP A 288 -8.69 -3.48 -16.40
N LYS A 289 -8.88 -4.71 -16.93
CA LYS A 289 -8.49 -5.05 -18.31
C LYS A 289 -9.17 -4.19 -19.37
N ALA A 290 -10.46 -3.92 -19.23
CA ALA A 290 -11.21 -3.09 -20.16
C ALA A 290 -10.66 -1.65 -20.19
N TYR A 291 -10.42 -1.08 -19.01
CA TYR A 291 -9.79 0.23 -18.86
C TYR A 291 -8.41 0.29 -19.52
N PHE A 292 -7.57 -0.72 -19.27
CA PHE A 292 -6.24 -0.78 -19.90
C PHE A 292 -6.31 -0.87 -21.43
N GLN A 293 -7.20 -1.72 -21.96
CA GLN A 293 -7.38 -1.87 -23.41
C GLN A 293 -7.84 -0.57 -24.06
N GLU A 294 -8.70 0.20 -23.40
CA GLU A 294 -9.09 1.54 -23.86
C GLU A 294 -7.86 2.46 -24.03
N GLN A 295 -6.94 2.46 -23.06
CA GLN A 295 -5.74 3.29 -23.14
C GLN A 295 -4.80 2.82 -24.25
N ILE A 296 -4.63 1.49 -24.44
CA ILE A 296 -3.83 0.93 -25.54
C ILE A 296 -4.43 1.29 -26.89
N GLN A 297 -5.74 1.26 -27.01
CA GLN A 297 -6.42 1.65 -28.23
C GLN A 297 -6.18 3.14 -28.57
N LYS A 298 -6.28 4.05 -27.58
CA LYS A 298 -5.94 5.48 -27.77
C LYS A 298 -4.50 5.66 -28.25
N ILE A 299 -3.54 4.97 -27.63
CA ILE A 299 -2.11 5.01 -28.03
C ILE A 299 -1.96 4.58 -29.49
N ALA A 300 -2.65 3.52 -29.91
CA ALA A 300 -2.61 3.01 -31.29
C ALA A 300 -3.26 3.99 -32.29
N GLU A 301 -4.42 4.56 -31.96
CA GLU A 301 -5.13 5.54 -32.78
C GLU A 301 -4.29 6.82 -32.99
N TRP A 302 -3.45 7.19 -32.04
CA TRP A 302 -2.50 8.31 -32.18
C TRP A 302 -1.18 7.95 -32.88
N GLY A 303 -1.00 6.68 -33.30
CA GLY A 303 0.23 6.20 -33.94
C GLY A 303 1.44 6.15 -32.99
N LEU A 304 1.22 5.97 -31.68
CA LEU A 304 2.27 6.01 -30.67
C LEU A 304 2.67 4.61 -30.13
N SER A 305 2.18 3.52 -30.74
CA SER A 305 2.45 2.15 -30.29
C SER A 305 3.93 1.83 -30.15
N ASP A 306 4.77 2.29 -31.10
CA ASP A 306 6.22 2.04 -31.08
C ASP A 306 6.96 2.84 -29.97
N SER A 307 6.27 3.78 -29.34
CA SER A 307 6.80 4.63 -28.28
C SER A 307 6.26 4.26 -26.89
N PHE A 308 5.50 3.18 -26.78
CA PHE A 308 4.92 2.69 -25.53
C PHE A 308 5.31 1.23 -25.28
N THR A 309 5.65 0.93 -24.01
CA THR A 309 5.91 -0.44 -23.55
C THR A 309 5.22 -0.70 -22.21
N TYR A 310 4.50 -1.81 -22.12
CA TYR A 310 4.00 -2.32 -20.83
C TYR A 310 4.73 -3.59 -20.44
N HIS A 311 5.44 -3.54 -19.31
CA HIS A 311 6.30 -4.63 -18.80
C HIS A 311 5.54 -5.67 -17.98
N GLY A 312 4.26 -5.42 -17.67
CA GLY A 312 3.54 -6.28 -16.74
C GLY A 312 3.99 -6.10 -15.29
N GLU A 313 3.78 -7.14 -14.50
CA GLU A 313 4.23 -7.19 -13.11
C GLU A 313 5.73 -7.53 -13.08
N VAL A 314 6.52 -6.69 -12.42
CA VAL A 314 7.99 -6.82 -12.35
C VAL A 314 8.43 -7.29 -10.96
N ASN A 315 9.47 -8.11 -10.90
CA ASN A 315 10.11 -8.47 -9.64
C ASN A 315 11.01 -7.31 -9.12
N ARG A 316 11.62 -7.48 -7.95
CA ARG A 316 12.42 -6.43 -7.31
C ARG A 316 13.59 -5.97 -8.15
N GLU A 317 14.36 -6.88 -8.74
CA GLU A 317 15.53 -6.53 -9.56
C GLU A 317 15.12 -5.79 -10.83
N GLU A 318 14.10 -6.28 -11.52
CA GLU A 318 13.50 -5.65 -12.70
C GLU A 318 12.93 -4.27 -12.35
N LYS A 319 12.25 -4.12 -11.19
CA LYS A 319 11.71 -2.86 -10.70
C LYS A 319 12.79 -1.81 -10.47
N ILE A 320 13.88 -2.18 -9.79
CA ILE A 320 15.00 -1.29 -9.51
C ILE A 320 15.65 -0.84 -10.81
N LYS A 321 15.90 -1.79 -11.74
CA LYS A 321 16.44 -1.48 -13.06
C LYS A 321 15.51 -0.56 -13.83
N PHE A 322 14.23 -0.88 -13.91
CA PHE A 322 13.19 -0.05 -14.56
C PHE A 322 13.25 1.39 -14.05
N LEU A 323 13.19 1.60 -12.73
CA LEU A 323 13.20 2.93 -12.13
C LEU A 323 14.52 3.68 -12.37
N SER A 324 15.66 2.98 -12.42
CA SER A 324 16.97 3.58 -12.65
C SER A 324 17.18 4.05 -14.10
N ASP A 325 16.50 3.43 -15.06
CA ASP A 325 16.63 3.73 -16.48
C ASP A 325 15.69 4.86 -16.96
N LEU A 326 14.84 5.40 -16.06
CA LEU A 326 13.89 6.46 -16.38
C LEU A 326 14.53 7.86 -16.30
N HIS A 327 14.00 8.81 -17.09
CA HIS A 327 14.34 10.22 -17.02
C HIS A 327 13.39 10.99 -16.09
N VAL A 328 12.11 10.63 -16.08
CA VAL A 328 11.06 11.21 -15.22
C VAL A 328 10.08 10.11 -14.86
N PHE A 329 9.56 10.15 -13.65
CA PHE A 329 8.57 9.21 -13.15
C PHE A 329 7.29 9.90 -12.71
N SER A 330 6.12 9.32 -13.01
CA SER A 330 4.85 9.84 -12.53
C SER A 330 3.82 8.73 -12.31
N VAL A 331 3.09 8.84 -11.21
CA VAL A 331 1.84 8.12 -10.95
C VAL A 331 0.78 9.17 -10.60
N PRO A 332 0.09 9.73 -11.60
CA PRO A 332 -0.83 10.85 -11.44
C PRO A 332 -2.18 10.39 -10.88
N THR A 333 -2.19 9.97 -9.61
CA THR A 333 -3.39 9.45 -8.94
C THR A 333 -4.55 10.43 -9.01
N THR A 334 -5.78 9.91 -9.17
CA THR A 334 -7.02 10.73 -9.21
C THR A 334 -7.60 10.98 -7.82
N TYR A 335 -7.08 10.31 -6.82
CA TYR A 335 -7.42 10.48 -5.41
C TYR A 335 -6.22 10.97 -4.60
N ALA A 336 -6.47 11.51 -3.44
CA ALA A 336 -5.44 11.99 -2.52
C ALA A 336 -4.66 10.81 -1.91
N GLU A 337 -3.55 10.44 -2.53
CA GLU A 337 -2.70 9.30 -2.15
C GLU A 337 -2.12 9.48 -0.74
N PRO A 338 -2.28 8.51 0.19
CA PRO A 338 -1.73 8.63 1.55
C PRO A 338 -0.25 8.21 1.67
N LYS A 339 0.29 7.41 0.75
CA LYS A 339 1.58 6.72 0.93
C LYS A 339 2.66 7.11 -0.07
N GLY A 340 2.44 6.93 -1.35
CA GLY A 340 3.41 7.26 -2.38
C GLY A 340 4.66 6.37 -2.41
N LEU A 341 4.54 5.06 -2.12
CA LEU A 341 5.68 4.14 -2.02
C LEU A 341 6.55 4.13 -3.30
N SER A 342 5.92 4.01 -4.48
CA SER A 342 6.64 4.00 -5.77
C SER A 342 7.36 5.32 -6.09
N ILE A 343 6.90 6.43 -5.49
CA ILE A 343 7.56 7.72 -5.61
C ILE A 343 8.89 7.71 -4.84
N LEU A 344 8.87 7.22 -3.61
CA LEU A 344 10.09 7.03 -2.83
C LEU A 344 11.06 6.05 -3.51
N GLU A 345 10.55 4.96 -4.10
CA GLU A 345 11.36 4.00 -4.87
C GLU A 345 12.01 4.65 -6.10
N SER A 346 11.29 5.52 -6.82
CA SER A 346 11.84 6.28 -7.93
C SER A 346 12.96 7.22 -7.47
N LEU A 347 12.70 8.01 -6.42
CA LEU A 347 13.67 8.91 -5.84
C LEU A 347 14.91 8.17 -5.29
N ALA A 348 14.73 7.00 -4.68
CA ALA A 348 15.84 6.17 -4.20
C ALA A 348 16.84 5.80 -5.31
N ASN A 349 16.38 5.74 -6.56
CA ASN A 349 17.22 5.48 -7.73
C ASN A 349 17.75 6.76 -8.40
N GLY A 350 17.35 7.94 -7.93
CA GLY A 350 17.79 9.22 -8.48
C GLY A 350 16.94 9.70 -9.66
N THR A 351 15.80 9.08 -9.91
CA THR A 351 14.84 9.47 -10.93
C THR A 351 13.86 10.49 -10.35
N PRO A 352 13.84 11.75 -10.81
CA PRO A 352 12.94 12.77 -10.30
C PRO A 352 11.49 12.50 -10.72
N VAL A 353 10.56 13.03 -9.93
CA VAL A 353 9.14 12.74 -10.08
C VAL A 353 8.30 13.95 -10.42
N VAL A 354 7.16 13.74 -11.09
CA VAL A 354 6.12 14.74 -11.31
C VAL A 354 4.82 14.20 -10.76
N GLN A 355 4.27 14.81 -9.70
CA GLN A 355 3.12 14.27 -8.97
C GLN A 355 2.01 15.33 -8.81
N PRO A 356 0.73 14.90 -8.68
CA PRO A 356 -0.37 15.83 -8.49
C PRO A 356 -0.27 16.53 -7.12
N ASP A 357 -0.72 17.79 -7.06
CA ASP A 357 -0.70 18.63 -5.86
C ASP A 357 -1.85 18.27 -4.90
N HIS A 358 -1.83 17.05 -4.37
CA HIS A 358 -2.77 16.55 -3.35
C HIS A 358 -2.21 15.37 -2.56
N GLY A 359 -2.90 15.00 -1.49
CA GLY A 359 -2.54 13.85 -0.65
C GLY A 359 -1.18 14.05 0.02
N THR A 360 -0.37 13.00 0.04
CA THR A 360 0.98 13.01 0.62
C THR A 360 2.02 13.74 -0.24
N PHE A 361 1.75 13.97 -1.53
CA PHE A 361 2.78 14.40 -2.46
C PHE A 361 3.35 15.80 -2.15
N PRO A 362 2.54 16.83 -1.78
CA PRO A 362 3.09 18.12 -1.36
C PRO A 362 4.06 18.00 -0.19
N GLU A 363 3.68 17.27 0.87
CA GLU A 363 4.53 17.04 2.05
C GLU A 363 5.79 16.24 1.68
N MET A 364 5.64 15.18 0.89
CA MET A 364 6.75 14.35 0.44
C MET A 364 7.75 15.12 -0.41
N LEU A 365 7.29 15.92 -1.38
CA LEU A 365 8.19 16.69 -2.24
C LEU A 365 8.80 17.90 -1.53
N ALA A 366 8.10 18.51 -0.59
CA ALA A 366 8.69 19.53 0.29
C ALA A 366 9.84 18.96 1.13
N THR A 367 9.72 17.71 1.60
CA THR A 367 10.73 17.03 2.41
C THR A 367 11.89 16.50 1.57
N THR A 368 11.61 15.89 0.42
CA THR A 368 12.64 15.22 -0.39
C THR A 368 13.32 16.16 -1.40
N GLY A 369 12.66 17.21 -1.83
CA GLY A 369 13.14 18.09 -2.92
C GLY A 369 13.34 17.36 -4.26
N GLY A 370 12.69 16.18 -4.45
CA GLY A 370 12.98 15.27 -5.55
C GLY A 370 12.06 15.40 -6.77
N GLY A 371 11.24 16.44 -6.89
CA GLY A 371 10.30 16.51 -8.01
C GLY A 371 9.51 17.81 -8.10
N LEU A 372 8.51 17.78 -8.97
CA LEU A 372 7.61 18.91 -9.23
C LEU A 372 6.15 18.49 -8.99
N LEU A 373 5.33 19.43 -8.54
CA LEU A 373 3.88 19.27 -8.44
C LEU A 373 3.19 19.85 -9.67
N PHE A 374 2.04 19.26 -10.02
CA PHE A 374 1.14 19.75 -11.07
C PHE A 374 -0.31 19.78 -10.57
N GLU A 375 -1.16 20.59 -11.22
CA GLU A 375 -2.59 20.69 -10.91
C GLU A 375 -3.27 19.32 -11.11
N PRO A 376 -3.94 18.77 -10.07
CA PRO A 376 -4.57 17.44 -10.15
C PRO A 376 -5.54 17.31 -11.33
N GLN A 377 -5.60 16.11 -11.92
CA GLN A 377 -6.49 15.75 -13.02
C GLN A 377 -6.30 16.59 -14.31
N SER A 378 -5.17 17.28 -14.50
CA SER A 378 -4.83 18.02 -15.71
C SER A 378 -3.68 17.35 -16.47
N PRO A 379 -3.96 16.63 -17.58
CA PRO A 379 -2.93 16.10 -18.47
C PRO A 379 -2.02 17.20 -19.05
N GLU A 380 -2.56 18.39 -19.28
CA GLU A 380 -1.82 19.55 -19.79
C GLU A 380 -0.78 20.02 -18.77
N ALA A 381 -1.19 20.21 -17.51
CA ALA A 381 -0.28 20.60 -16.42
C ALA A 381 0.78 19.53 -16.16
N LEU A 382 0.40 18.23 -16.21
CA LEU A 382 1.31 17.11 -16.11
C LEU A 382 2.34 17.13 -17.25
N ALA A 383 1.88 17.29 -18.51
CA ALA A 383 2.76 17.36 -19.68
C ALA A 383 3.73 18.55 -19.58
N GLU A 384 3.28 19.72 -19.12
CA GLU A 384 4.16 20.90 -18.97
C GLU A 384 5.28 20.65 -17.96
N ARG A 385 4.97 20.06 -16.78
CA ARG A 385 5.97 19.76 -15.76
C ARG A 385 6.96 18.67 -16.21
N ILE A 386 6.48 17.63 -16.89
CA ILE A 386 7.35 16.63 -17.50
C ILE A 386 8.26 17.26 -18.56
N ALA A 387 7.71 18.10 -19.46
CA ALA A 387 8.48 18.79 -20.48
C ALA A 387 9.55 19.72 -19.86
N GLN A 388 9.24 20.39 -18.76
CA GLN A 388 10.21 21.22 -18.01
C GLN A 388 11.44 20.37 -17.62
N LEU A 389 11.23 19.18 -17.02
CA LEU A 389 12.33 18.31 -16.62
C LEU A 389 13.08 17.69 -17.81
N LEU A 390 12.37 17.42 -18.91
CA LEU A 390 13.00 16.83 -20.10
C LEU A 390 13.83 17.85 -20.88
N ARG A 391 13.51 19.16 -20.81
CA ARG A 391 14.30 20.24 -21.41
C ARG A 391 15.50 20.65 -20.56
N ASP A 392 15.31 20.73 -19.25
CA ASP A 392 16.30 21.21 -18.30
C ASP A 392 17.00 20.02 -17.63
N GLU A 393 18.04 19.51 -18.28
CA GLU A 393 18.82 18.39 -17.77
C GLU A 393 19.51 18.71 -16.42
N PRO A 394 20.12 19.88 -16.22
CA PRO A 394 20.65 20.28 -14.91
C PRO A 394 19.60 20.22 -13.80
N LEU A 395 18.41 20.78 -14.01
CA LEU A 395 17.31 20.71 -13.04
C LEU A 395 16.89 19.28 -12.77
N ARG A 396 16.72 18.46 -13.83
CA ARG A 396 16.36 17.06 -13.71
C ARG A 396 17.35 16.27 -12.86
N GLN A 397 18.65 16.46 -13.12
CA GLN A 397 19.72 15.82 -12.36
C GLN A 397 19.78 16.31 -10.92
N GLN A 398 19.63 17.62 -10.69
CA GLN A 398 19.59 18.20 -9.36
C GLN A 398 18.46 17.62 -8.52
N LEU A 399 17.22 17.60 -9.04
CA LEU A 399 16.07 17.04 -8.32
C LEU A 399 16.24 15.56 -8.05
N GLY A 400 16.70 14.78 -9.03
CA GLY A 400 16.98 13.36 -8.85
C GLY A 400 18.00 13.09 -7.74
N GLN A 401 19.12 13.82 -7.72
CA GLN A 401 20.17 13.67 -6.70
C GLN A 401 19.69 14.13 -5.31
N THR A 402 18.94 15.23 -5.25
CA THR A 402 18.38 15.75 -3.99
C THR A 402 17.40 14.75 -3.40
N GLY A 403 16.46 14.24 -4.22
CA GLY A 403 15.50 13.24 -3.80
C GLY A 403 16.16 11.94 -3.35
N LYS A 404 17.15 11.45 -4.11
CA LYS A 404 17.93 10.26 -3.74
C LYS A 404 18.60 10.44 -2.38
N LYS A 405 19.30 11.53 -2.17
CA LYS A 405 19.96 11.82 -0.89
C LYS A 405 18.97 11.83 0.27
N ALA A 406 17.84 12.48 0.11
CA ALA A 406 16.81 12.58 1.14
C ALA A 406 16.20 11.19 1.46
N VAL A 407 15.89 10.38 0.43
CA VAL A 407 15.33 9.03 0.65
C VAL A 407 16.33 8.12 1.36
N HIS A 408 17.60 8.13 0.94
CA HIS A 408 18.65 7.32 1.57
C HIS A 408 18.98 7.77 3.01
N SER A 409 18.70 9.04 3.39
CA SER A 409 18.91 9.56 4.74
C SER A 409 17.72 9.26 5.66
N ASP A 410 16.48 9.52 5.19
CA ASP A 410 15.33 9.70 6.09
C ASP A 410 14.17 8.72 5.85
N PHE A 411 14.14 8.06 4.68
CA PHE A 411 13.06 7.16 4.27
C PHE A 411 13.54 5.71 4.07
N HIS A 412 14.53 5.29 4.84
CA HIS A 412 14.96 3.90 4.88
C HIS A 412 14.28 3.13 6.02
N ASP A 413 14.19 1.83 5.88
CA ASP A 413 13.46 0.93 6.77
C ASP A 413 13.95 0.96 8.23
N ASP A 414 15.27 1.09 8.48
CA ASP A 414 15.80 1.20 9.85
C ASP A 414 15.36 2.51 10.55
N ALA A 415 15.26 3.63 9.80
CA ALA A 415 14.76 4.90 10.37
C ALA A 415 13.28 4.79 10.76
N THR A 416 12.47 4.18 9.90
CA THR A 416 11.04 3.92 10.17
C THR A 416 10.88 2.97 11.36
N ALA A 417 11.66 1.89 11.41
CA ALA A 417 11.62 0.93 12.50
C ALA A 417 12.03 1.58 13.84
N ALA A 418 13.05 2.43 13.86
CA ALA A 418 13.47 3.13 15.07
C ALA A 418 12.38 4.08 15.61
N LYS A 419 11.74 4.86 14.71
CA LYS A 419 10.60 5.74 15.07
C LYS A 419 9.41 4.93 15.59
N THR A 420 9.06 3.84 14.91
CA THR A 420 7.96 2.95 15.32
C THR A 420 8.25 2.28 16.66
N LEU A 421 9.48 1.81 16.86
CA LEU A 421 9.90 1.21 18.14
C LEU A 421 9.83 2.20 19.31
N ALA A 422 10.16 3.47 19.11
CA ALA A 422 10.01 4.51 20.12
C ALA A 422 8.54 4.67 20.56
N ILE A 423 7.59 4.62 19.62
CA ILE A 423 6.16 4.65 19.93
C ILE A 423 5.76 3.38 20.70
N TYR A 424 6.22 2.20 20.29
CA TYR A 424 5.94 0.96 21.02
C TYR A 424 6.44 1.01 22.48
N LYS A 425 7.65 1.50 22.69
CA LYS A 425 8.21 1.67 24.05
C LYS A 425 7.38 2.64 24.91
N GLN A 426 6.92 3.73 24.32
CA GLN A 426 6.05 4.70 24.99
C GLN A 426 4.77 4.02 25.52
N HIS A 427 4.15 3.13 24.74
CA HIS A 427 2.90 2.47 25.12
C HIS A 427 3.08 1.25 26.01
N THR A 428 4.23 0.57 25.95
CA THR A 428 4.53 -0.60 26.79
C THR A 428 5.20 -0.24 28.11
N GLY A 429 5.64 1.02 28.29
CA GLY A 429 6.44 1.42 29.45
C GLY A 429 7.85 0.79 29.48
N ALA A 430 8.30 0.19 28.37
CA ALA A 430 9.63 -0.39 28.26
C ALA A 430 10.69 0.71 28.03
N SER A 431 11.79 0.62 28.76
CA SER A 431 12.94 1.54 28.63
C SER A 431 13.82 1.22 27.41
#